data_ecb8ddc3de08a728f15cdf4354df952d
#
_entry.id   ecb8ddc3de08a728f15cdf4354df952d
#
_cell.length_a   1.000
_cell.length_b   1.000
_cell.length_c   1.000
_cell.angle_alpha   90.00
_cell.angle_beta   90.00
_cell.angle_gamma   90.00
#
_symmetry.space_group_name_H-M   'P 1'
#
loop_
_entity.id
_entity.type
_entity.pdbx_description
1 polymer ?
#
loop_
_entity_poly.entity_id
_entity_poly.type
_entity_poly.pdbx_seq_one_letter_code
_entity_poly.pdbx_strand_id
1 'polypeptide(L)'
;MTRTGVKAPALNWAYCTNGFAGHRLHEALVILSELGYTGAAITLDHGHLDPYAPGLTAEVNRIAGLLDRLGMNAVIETGGRYTLDPRRKHHPTLISEDAERRVGFLSQAMRIAADLGAPVMHLWSGVKHEDVPEETAWARLARQCEGLLTTADRLGITLGFEPEPGMLVEDLAGFEGLRAMLGGHPRFGLTLDIGHCQCLEPDDVAACVRRALPYLVHVQIEDMRRGVHEHLQFGEGEIDFPPVLAALAGYQGQVAVELARHCHAAPQVARRSIDFLRTASQEGRRQYGRDGAAGEGVAGAGAVAGRG
;
A
#
# COMPACT_ATOMS: atom_id res chain seq x y z
N MET A 1 -24.89 8.80 -33.00
CA MET A 1 -23.82 7.85 -32.63
C MET A 1 -23.57 8.02 -31.13
N THR A 2 -24.13 7.15 -30.32
CA THR A 2 -23.97 7.12 -28.88
C THR A 2 -22.56 6.64 -28.55
N ARG A 3 -21.71 7.53 -28.00
CA ARG A 3 -20.43 7.15 -27.39
C ARG A 3 -20.76 6.17 -26.26
N THR A 4 -20.44 4.91 -26.45
CA THR A 4 -20.39 3.93 -25.37
C THR A 4 -19.32 4.39 -24.41
N GLY A 5 -19.71 4.97 -23.28
CA GLY A 5 -18.79 5.30 -22.20
C GLY A 5 -18.04 4.05 -21.76
N VAL A 6 -16.73 4.02 -21.97
CA VAL A 6 -15.87 2.97 -21.46
C VAL A 6 -16.01 3.00 -19.92
N LYS A 7 -16.62 1.96 -19.38
CA LYS A 7 -16.78 1.81 -17.93
C LYS A 7 -15.39 1.69 -17.33
N ALA A 8 -15.02 2.60 -16.42
CA ALA A 8 -13.75 2.49 -15.71
C ALA A 8 -13.60 1.07 -15.12
N PRO A 9 -12.42 0.45 -15.23
CA PRO A 9 -12.19 -0.89 -14.69
C PRO A 9 -12.50 -0.92 -13.19
N ALA A 10 -12.89 -2.09 -12.70
CA ALA A 10 -13.08 -2.29 -11.26
C ALA A 10 -11.72 -2.22 -10.56
N LEU A 11 -11.70 -1.71 -9.31
CA LEU A 11 -10.50 -1.73 -8.48
C LEU A 11 -10.08 -3.18 -8.17
N ASN A 12 -8.77 -3.39 -8.07
CA ASN A 12 -8.18 -4.70 -7.72
C ASN A 12 -8.16 -4.85 -6.21
N TRP A 13 -9.20 -5.49 -5.66
CA TRP A 13 -9.34 -5.70 -4.23
C TRP A 13 -8.37 -6.76 -3.73
N ALA A 14 -7.59 -6.42 -2.71
CA ALA A 14 -6.67 -7.30 -2.01
C ALA A 14 -6.92 -7.27 -0.50
N TYR A 15 -6.23 -8.13 0.23
CA TYR A 15 -6.28 -8.18 1.69
C TYR A 15 -4.88 -8.43 2.25
N CYS A 16 -4.49 -7.69 3.32
CA CYS A 16 -3.23 -7.90 4.02
C CYS A 16 -3.30 -9.19 4.85
N THR A 17 -2.40 -10.12 4.61
CA THR A 17 -2.47 -11.44 5.25
C THR A 17 -2.22 -11.40 6.76
N ASN A 18 -1.66 -10.30 7.31
CA ASN A 18 -1.58 -10.06 8.75
C ASN A 18 -2.97 -10.11 9.44
N GLY A 19 -4.05 -9.81 8.72
CA GLY A 19 -5.43 -9.97 9.18
C GLY A 19 -5.91 -11.44 9.24
N PHE A 20 -5.13 -12.40 8.73
CA PHE A 20 -5.37 -13.84 8.78
C PHE A 20 -4.35 -14.59 9.65
N ALA A 21 -3.76 -13.94 10.65
CA ALA A 21 -2.69 -14.52 11.48
C ALA A 21 -3.05 -15.85 12.18
N GLY A 22 -4.33 -16.19 12.28
CA GLY A 22 -4.81 -17.50 12.79
C GLY A 22 -4.91 -18.62 11.74
N HIS A 23 -4.59 -18.35 10.47
CA HIS A 23 -4.66 -19.30 9.36
C HIS A 23 -3.27 -19.53 8.76
N ARG A 24 -3.07 -20.66 8.11
CA ARG A 24 -1.89 -20.84 7.25
C ARG A 24 -2.06 -19.98 5.99
N LEU A 25 -0.94 -19.50 5.43
CA LEU A 25 -0.99 -18.61 4.28
C LEU A 25 -1.83 -19.17 3.11
N HIS A 26 -1.65 -20.44 2.75
CA HIS A 26 -2.40 -21.04 1.65
C HIS A 26 -3.92 -21.12 1.93
N GLU A 27 -4.34 -21.34 3.18
CA GLU A 27 -5.75 -21.32 3.58
C GLU A 27 -6.33 -19.92 3.45
N ALA A 28 -5.59 -18.90 3.91
CA ALA A 28 -5.97 -17.50 3.78
C ALA A 28 -6.16 -17.10 2.31
N LEU A 29 -5.23 -17.48 1.42
CA LEU A 29 -5.32 -17.17 -0.02
C LEU A 29 -6.54 -17.82 -0.68
N VAL A 30 -6.84 -19.09 -0.35
CA VAL A 30 -8.04 -19.78 -0.85
C VAL A 30 -9.31 -19.07 -0.39
N ILE A 31 -9.44 -18.76 0.90
CA ILE A 31 -10.59 -18.05 1.46
C ILE A 31 -10.77 -16.69 0.80
N LEU A 32 -9.69 -15.91 0.64
CA LEU A 32 -9.74 -14.61 0.00
C LEU A 32 -10.21 -14.70 -1.45
N SER A 33 -9.69 -15.67 -2.22
CA SER A 33 -10.13 -15.92 -3.60
C SER A 33 -11.62 -16.27 -3.67
N GLU A 34 -12.12 -17.16 -2.80
CA GLU A 34 -13.54 -17.52 -2.72
C GLU A 34 -14.44 -16.33 -2.36
N LEU A 35 -13.94 -15.36 -1.58
CA LEU A 35 -14.62 -14.10 -1.27
C LEU A 35 -14.61 -13.11 -2.45
N GLY A 36 -13.79 -13.37 -3.48
CA GLY A 36 -13.69 -12.56 -4.69
C GLY A 36 -12.68 -11.43 -4.58
N TYR A 37 -11.66 -11.56 -3.72
CA TYR A 37 -10.44 -10.77 -3.79
C TYR A 37 -9.58 -11.24 -4.96
N THR A 38 -8.93 -10.30 -5.64
CA THR A 38 -8.05 -10.56 -6.79
C THR A 38 -6.57 -10.45 -6.44
N GLY A 39 -6.26 -10.18 -5.19
CA GLY A 39 -4.90 -10.07 -4.72
C GLY A 39 -4.74 -10.26 -3.22
N ALA A 40 -3.49 -10.38 -2.79
CA ALA A 40 -3.10 -10.41 -1.39
C ALA A 40 -1.83 -9.59 -1.17
N ALA A 41 -1.80 -8.82 -0.08
CA ALA A 41 -0.58 -8.22 0.43
C ALA A 41 0.00 -9.20 1.48
N ILE A 42 1.05 -9.92 1.09
CA ILE A 42 1.59 -11.05 1.87
C ILE A 42 2.61 -10.53 2.88
N THR A 43 2.27 -10.63 4.15
CA THR A 43 3.16 -10.27 5.25
C THR A 43 4.23 -11.33 5.45
N LEU A 44 5.50 -10.93 5.42
CA LEU A 44 6.63 -11.80 5.76
C LEU A 44 6.80 -11.88 7.27
N ASP A 45 6.35 -12.97 7.85
CA ASP A 45 6.48 -13.28 9.28
C ASP A 45 6.51 -14.80 9.56
N HIS A 46 6.68 -15.15 10.82
CA HIS A 46 6.75 -16.54 11.25
C HIS A 46 5.45 -17.33 11.02
N GLY A 47 4.31 -16.66 10.97
CA GLY A 47 2.99 -17.30 10.83
C GLY A 47 2.62 -17.61 9.39
N HIS A 48 3.13 -16.82 8.42
CA HIS A 48 2.76 -16.96 7.02
C HIS A 48 3.95 -17.37 6.15
N LEU A 49 4.75 -16.43 5.66
CA LEU A 49 5.90 -16.71 4.82
C LEU A 49 7.17 -16.26 5.57
N ASP A 50 7.74 -17.17 6.36
CA ASP A 50 8.94 -16.88 7.16
C ASP A 50 10.17 -16.77 6.24
N PRO A 51 10.78 -15.57 6.12
CA PRO A 51 11.91 -15.33 5.22
C PRO A 51 13.19 -16.06 5.64
N TYR A 52 13.20 -16.64 6.84
CA TYR A 52 14.35 -17.35 7.42
C TYR A 52 14.09 -18.85 7.62
N ALA A 53 12.92 -19.35 7.24
CA ALA A 53 12.57 -20.75 7.42
C ALA A 53 13.42 -21.67 6.53
N PRO A 54 13.80 -22.86 7.03
CA PRO A 54 14.34 -23.92 6.18
C PRO A 54 13.34 -24.26 5.06
N GLY A 55 13.83 -24.40 3.83
CA GLY A 55 12.97 -24.73 2.68
C GLY A 55 12.17 -23.57 2.09
N LEU A 56 12.48 -22.32 2.44
CA LEU A 56 11.82 -21.11 1.93
C LEU A 56 11.59 -21.13 0.42
N THR A 57 12.58 -21.50 -0.39
CA THR A 57 12.46 -21.56 -1.86
C THR A 57 11.33 -22.48 -2.32
N ALA A 58 11.21 -23.66 -1.69
CA ALA A 58 10.12 -24.60 -2.02
C ALA A 58 8.75 -24.03 -1.62
N GLU A 59 8.68 -23.34 -0.49
CA GLU A 59 7.45 -22.69 -0.02
C GLU A 59 7.06 -21.53 -0.93
N VAL A 60 8.00 -20.67 -1.33
CA VAL A 60 7.77 -19.57 -2.28
C VAL A 60 7.23 -20.12 -3.61
N ASN A 61 7.85 -21.16 -4.16
CA ASN A 61 7.38 -21.81 -5.39
C ASN A 61 5.95 -22.39 -5.25
N ARG A 62 5.65 -22.97 -4.09
CA ARG A 62 4.30 -23.51 -3.79
C ARG A 62 3.26 -22.39 -3.73
N ILE A 63 3.59 -21.26 -3.10
CA ILE A 63 2.69 -20.09 -3.01
C ILE A 63 2.54 -19.44 -4.38
N ALA A 64 3.61 -19.26 -5.17
CA ALA A 64 3.53 -18.74 -6.54
C ALA A 64 2.57 -19.57 -7.41
N GLY A 65 2.74 -20.90 -7.41
CA GLY A 65 1.82 -21.77 -8.14
C GLY A 65 0.38 -21.77 -7.60
N LEU A 66 0.17 -21.44 -6.31
CA LEU A 66 -1.18 -21.28 -5.77
C LEU A 66 -1.80 -19.96 -6.24
N LEU A 67 -1.05 -18.84 -6.19
CA LEU A 67 -1.51 -17.54 -6.68
C LEU A 67 -1.91 -17.62 -8.16
N ASP A 68 -1.10 -18.28 -9.00
CA ASP A 68 -1.42 -18.50 -10.42
C ASP A 68 -2.74 -19.27 -10.59
N ARG A 69 -2.93 -20.37 -9.86
CA ARG A 69 -4.18 -21.17 -9.94
C ARG A 69 -5.41 -20.40 -9.49
N LEU A 70 -5.24 -19.51 -8.49
CA LEU A 70 -6.32 -18.67 -7.97
C LEU A 70 -6.55 -17.40 -8.80
N GLY A 71 -5.66 -17.09 -9.76
CA GLY A 71 -5.68 -15.84 -10.52
C GLY A 71 -5.47 -14.60 -9.64
N MET A 72 -4.69 -14.72 -8.58
CA MET A 72 -4.41 -13.66 -7.60
C MET A 72 -3.04 -13.04 -7.82
N ASN A 73 -2.96 -11.72 -7.72
CA ASN A 73 -1.69 -10.98 -7.68
C ASN A 73 -1.21 -10.83 -6.23
N ALA A 74 0.10 -10.57 -6.05
CA ALA A 74 0.67 -10.33 -4.74
C ALA A 74 1.41 -8.99 -4.64
N VAL A 75 1.44 -8.42 -3.43
CA VAL A 75 2.38 -7.41 -2.95
C VAL A 75 3.07 -7.99 -1.72
N ILE A 76 4.33 -7.68 -1.49
CA ILE A 76 5.04 -8.15 -0.30
C ILE A 76 5.02 -7.06 0.77
N GLU A 77 4.52 -7.44 1.95
CA GLU A 77 4.46 -6.62 3.16
C GLU A 77 5.62 -6.97 4.10
N THR A 78 6.29 -5.95 4.63
CA THR A 78 7.44 -6.15 5.53
C THR A 78 7.18 -5.72 6.98
N GLY A 79 5.91 -5.52 7.33
CA GLY A 79 5.43 -5.13 8.65
C GLY A 79 5.40 -6.24 9.70
N GLY A 80 6.06 -7.38 9.50
CA GLY A 80 6.17 -8.46 10.48
C GLY A 80 6.75 -7.93 11.80
N ARG A 81 5.93 -8.03 12.88
CA ARG A 81 6.17 -7.25 14.11
C ARG A 81 7.46 -7.61 14.85
N TYR A 82 7.78 -8.91 14.95
CA TYR A 82 8.89 -9.44 15.74
C TYR A 82 9.85 -10.30 14.90
N THR A 83 9.83 -10.16 13.60
CA THR A 83 10.61 -10.97 12.64
C THR A 83 12.12 -10.83 12.86
N LEU A 84 12.61 -9.64 13.20
CA LEU A 84 14.05 -9.38 13.38
C LEU A 84 14.49 -9.33 14.84
N ASP A 85 13.61 -8.96 15.76
CA ASP A 85 13.88 -8.90 17.19
C ASP A 85 12.65 -9.43 17.95
N PRO A 86 12.77 -10.55 18.69
CA PRO A 86 11.64 -11.15 19.41
C PRO A 86 11.17 -10.32 20.62
N ARG A 87 11.89 -9.27 21.00
CA ARG A 87 11.59 -8.43 22.17
C ARG A 87 11.17 -7.01 21.81
N ARG A 88 11.59 -6.53 20.64
CA ARG A 88 11.33 -5.15 20.19
C ARG A 88 10.57 -5.17 18.89
N LYS A 89 9.31 -4.69 18.95
CA LYS A 89 8.44 -4.58 17.78
C LYS A 89 9.11 -3.75 16.68
N HIS A 90 9.15 -4.28 15.44
CA HIS A 90 9.65 -3.62 14.24
C HIS A 90 11.14 -3.21 14.26
N HIS A 91 11.93 -3.70 15.24
CA HIS A 91 13.33 -3.33 15.38
C HIS A 91 14.27 -4.41 14.78
N PRO A 92 15.45 -4.02 14.24
CA PRO A 92 15.85 -2.65 13.91
C PRO A 92 15.06 -2.07 12.72
N THR A 93 15.13 -0.74 12.58
CA THR A 93 14.49 0.02 11.49
C THR A 93 15.55 0.53 10.50
N LEU A 94 15.15 1.22 9.42
CA LEU A 94 16.07 1.83 8.46
C LEU A 94 16.89 2.99 9.05
N ILE A 95 16.44 3.57 10.15
CA ILE A 95 17.12 4.69 10.83
C ILE A 95 17.93 4.24 12.07
N SER A 96 17.86 2.95 12.44
CA SER A 96 18.63 2.38 13.54
C SER A 96 20.13 2.37 13.23
N GLU A 97 20.97 2.31 14.27
CA GLU A 97 22.42 2.15 14.10
C GLU A 97 22.79 0.79 13.50
N ASP A 98 22.06 -0.26 13.87
CA ASP A 98 22.17 -1.62 13.36
C ASP A 98 21.21 -1.90 12.18
N ALA A 99 21.00 -0.90 11.32
CA ALA A 99 20.08 -0.98 10.17
C ALA A 99 20.42 -2.08 9.17
N GLU A 100 21.65 -2.59 9.14
CA GLU A 100 22.09 -3.65 8.23
C GLU A 100 21.20 -4.89 8.30
N ARG A 101 20.69 -5.23 9.50
CA ARG A 101 19.76 -6.36 9.67
C ARG A 101 18.42 -6.10 8.97
N ARG A 102 17.90 -4.87 9.05
CA ARG A 102 16.69 -4.45 8.33
C ARG A 102 16.92 -4.44 6.82
N VAL A 103 18.04 -3.89 6.37
CA VAL A 103 18.42 -3.87 4.94
C VAL A 103 18.56 -5.28 4.39
N GLY A 104 19.18 -6.19 5.16
CA GLY A 104 19.29 -7.62 4.81
C GLY A 104 17.93 -8.28 4.65
N PHE A 105 17.01 -8.04 5.59
CA PHE A 105 15.61 -8.51 5.53
C PHE A 105 14.86 -7.96 4.31
N LEU A 106 14.92 -6.64 4.06
CA LEU A 106 14.27 -6.02 2.92
C LEU A 106 14.85 -6.51 1.58
N SER A 107 16.17 -6.76 1.53
CA SER A 107 16.81 -7.38 0.36
C SER A 107 16.31 -8.80 0.12
N GLN A 108 16.08 -9.58 1.18
CA GLN A 108 15.47 -10.91 1.08
C GLN A 108 14.00 -10.82 0.67
N ALA A 109 13.25 -9.86 1.22
CA ALA A 109 11.86 -9.60 0.85
C ALA A 109 11.72 -9.27 -0.66
N MET A 110 12.62 -8.48 -1.22
CA MET A 110 12.65 -8.21 -2.67
C MET A 110 12.92 -9.46 -3.52
N ARG A 111 13.78 -10.39 -3.06
CA ARG A 111 13.98 -11.68 -3.76
C ARG A 111 12.71 -12.52 -3.72
N ILE A 112 12.08 -12.62 -2.54
CA ILE A 112 10.78 -13.32 -2.40
C ILE A 112 9.73 -12.68 -3.31
N ALA A 113 9.68 -11.35 -3.38
CA ALA A 113 8.77 -10.63 -4.28
C ALA A 113 9.00 -11.01 -5.75
N ALA A 114 10.27 -11.02 -6.19
CA ALA A 114 10.63 -11.41 -7.55
C ALA A 114 10.24 -12.86 -7.86
N ASP A 115 10.53 -13.78 -6.94
CA ASP A 115 10.22 -15.21 -7.09
C ASP A 115 8.70 -15.50 -7.08
N LEU A 116 7.90 -14.65 -6.40
CA LEU A 116 6.43 -14.71 -6.39
C LEU A 116 5.78 -13.96 -7.57
N GLY A 117 6.56 -13.23 -8.38
CA GLY A 117 6.01 -12.35 -9.40
C GLY A 117 5.29 -11.11 -8.84
N ALA A 118 5.54 -10.75 -7.58
CA ALA A 118 4.99 -9.56 -6.94
C ALA A 118 5.80 -8.32 -7.35
N PRO A 119 5.20 -7.32 -8.03
CA PRO A 119 5.96 -6.18 -8.57
C PRO A 119 6.35 -5.14 -7.52
N VAL A 120 5.73 -5.19 -6.34
CA VAL A 120 5.88 -4.20 -5.26
C VAL A 120 6.26 -4.87 -3.96
N MET A 121 7.21 -4.28 -3.25
CA MET A 121 7.53 -4.59 -1.86
C MET A 121 7.32 -3.33 -1.01
N HIS A 122 6.47 -3.43 -0.01
CA HIS A 122 6.15 -2.39 0.95
C HIS A 122 7.24 -2.25 2.02
N LEU A 123 7.50 -1.00 2.45
CA LEU A 123 8.41 -0.67 3.55
C LEU A 123 8.06 0.71 4.16
N TRP A 124 8.61 0.99 5.35
CA TRP A 124 8.46 2.25 6.09
C TRP A 124 9.79 2.68 6.74
N SER A 125 9.86 3.91 7.31
CA SER A 125 11.08 4.49 7.89
C SER A 125 11.48 3.87 9.24
N GLY A 126 10.53 3.78 10.14
CA GLY A 126 10.70 3.47 11.56
C GLY A 126 10.60 4.69 12.47
N VAL A 127 10.37 4.42 13.75
CA VAL A 127 10.27 5.43 14.81
C VAL A 127 11.64 6.01 15.10
N LYS A 128 11.74 7.34 15.12
CA LYS A 128 12.96 8.06 15.53
C LYS A 128 13.08 8.07 17.05
N HIS A 129 14.24 7.68 17.58
CA HIS A 129 14.56 7.87 18.99
C HIS A 129 14.82 9.36 19.31
N GLU A 130 14.46 9.81 20.50
CA GLU A 130 14.58 11.22 20.92
C GLU A 130 16.02 11.74 20.90
N ASP A 131 17.00 10.87 21.21
CA ASP A 131 18.44 11.16 21.24
C ASP A 131 19.09 11.23 19.86
N VAL A 132 18.40 10.83 18.79
CA VAL A 132 18.93 10.91 17.42
C VAL A 132 18.52 12.25 16.78
N PRO A 133 19.50 13.10 16.38
CA PRO A 133 19.18 14.32 15.63
C PRO A 133 18.38 14.01 14.37
N GLU A 134 17.41 14.83 14.05
CA GLU A 134 16.51 14.62 12.91
C GLU A 134 17.29 14.52 11.57
N GLU A 135 18.22 15.45 11.35
CA GLU A 135 19.09 15.44 10.16
C GLU A 135 19.84 14.10 10.03
N THR A 136 20.33 13.55 11.15
CA THR A 136 21.02 12.25 11.17
C THR A 136 20.06 11.12 10.79
N ALA A 137 18.83 11.13 11.29
CA ALA A 137 17.82 10.13 10.98
C ALA A 137 17.45 10.17 9.49
N TRP A 138 17.23 11.35 8.93
CA TRP A 138 16.96 11.54 7.49
C TRP A 138 18.13 11.10 6.61
N ALA A 139 19.37 11.45 6.97
CA ALA A 139 20.57 11.01 6.22
C ALA A 139 20.74 9.49 6.26
N ARG A 140 20.47 8.84 7.41
CA ARG A 140 20.47 7.38 7.52
C ARG A 140 19.41 6.76 6.61
N LEU A 141 18.17 7.24 6.68
CA LEU A 141 17.05 6.75 5.88
C LEU A 141 17.34 6.84 4.38
N ALA A 142 17.76 8.01 3.89
CA ALA A 142 18.07 8.23 2.48
C ALA A 142 19.15 7.27 1.99
N ARG A 143 20.26 7.17 2.72
CA ARG A 143 21.36 6.24 2.39
C ARG A 143 20.92 4.78 2.31
N GLN A 144 20.08 4.31 3.26
CA GLN A 144 19.59 2.93 3.23
C GLN A 144 18.63 2.71 2.05
N CYS A 145 17.75 3.67 1.76
CA CYS A 145 16.86 3.61 0.59
C CYS A 145 17.65 3.58 -0.73
N GLU A 146 18.71 4.36 -0.90
CA GLU A 146 19.60 4.31 -2.08
C GLU A 146 20.20 2.91 -2.28
N GLY A 147 20.69 2.30 -1.19
CA GLY A 147 21.22 0.93 -1.22
C GLY A 147 20.16 -0.11 -1.61
N LEU A 148 18.93 0.03 -1.09
CA LEU A 148 17.79 -0.83 -1.45
C LEU A 148 17.36 -0.62 -2.91
N LEU A 149 17.35 0.61 -3.42
CA LEU A 149 17.01 0.93 -4.81
C LEU A 149 17.97 0.26 -5.80
N THR A 150 19.27 0.17 -5.47
CA THR A 150 20.23 -0.59 -6.27
C THR A 150 19.83 -2.07 -6.40
N THR A 151 19.29 -2.67 -5.34
CA THR A 151 18.80 -4.05 -5.37
C THR A 151 17.46 -4.15 -6.11
N ALA A 152 16.57 -3.18 -5.90
CA ALA A 152 15.28 -3.07 -6.56
C ALA A 152 15.41 -3.00 -8.09
N ASP A 153 16.38 -2.23 -8.61
CA ASP A 153 16.68 -2.15 -10.05
C ASP A 153 17.07 -3.50 -10.63
N ARG A 154 17.97 -4.23 -9.95
CA ARG A 154 18.43 -5.54 -10.41
C ARG A 154 17.33 -6.59 -10.45
N LEU A 155 16.38 -6.52 -9.52
CA LEU A 155 15.30 -7.49 -9.39
C LEU A 155 14.01 -7.07 -10.10
N GLY A 156 13.94 -5.83 -10.62
CA GLY A 156 12.73 -5.33 -11.25
C GLY A 156 11.60 -4.99 -10.26
N ILE A 157 11.90 -4.86 -8.96
CA ILE A 157 10.92 -4.59 -7.90
C ILE A 157 10.75 -3.10 -7.67
N THR A 158 9.54 -2.64 -7.38
CA THR A 158 9.26 -1.28 -6.94
C THR A 158 9.13 -1.25 -5.41
N LEU A 159 9.80 -0.29 -4.78
CA LEU A 159 9.66 -0.03 -3.35
C LEU A 159 8.41 0.83 -3.13
N GLY A 160 7.41 0.29 -2.44
CA GLY A 160 6.23 1.01 -1.99
C GLY A 160 6.47 1.55 -0.59
N PHE A 161 6.92 2.80 -0.49
CA PHE A 161 7.21 3.41 0.79
C PHE A 161 5.94 3.96 1.43
N GLU A 162 5.71 3.59 2.68
CA GLU A 162 4.54 3.99 3.46
C GLU A 162 4.91 5.07 4.48
N PRO A 163 4.27 6.25 4.42
CA PRO A 163 4.20 7.16 5.56
C PRO A 163 3.35 6.55 6.68
N GLU A 164 3.93 6.41 7.87
CA GLU A 164 3.28 5.75 9.01
C GLU A 164 3.19 6.70 10.21
N PRO A 165 2.01 6.94 10.80
CA PRO A 165 1.84 7.80 11.96
C PRO A 165 2.80 7.47 13.12
N GLY A 166 3.55 8.47 13.58
CA GLY A 166 4.54 8.33 14.65
C GLY A 166 5.90 7.81 14.21
N MET A 167 6.14 7.59 12.92
CA MET A 167 7.47 7.31 12.37
C MET A 167 8.17 8.58 11.86
N LEU A 168 9.43 8.48 11.43
CA LEU A 168 10.20 9.62 10.91
C LEU A 168 9.54 10.23 9.67
N VAL A 169 9.01 9.40 8.79
CA VAL A 169 8.17 9.81 7.66
C VAL A 169 6.76 9.36 7.99
N GLU A 170 5.91 10.31 8.35
CA GLU A 170 4.57 10.01 8.86
C GLU A 170 3.43 10.52 7.96
N ASP A 171 3.74 11.38 6.98
CA ASP A 171 2.77 12.02 6.11
C ASP A 171 3.25 12.12 4.65
N LEU A 172 2.38 12.59 3.75
CA LEU A 172 2.68 12.75 2.33
C LEU A 172 3.80 13.77 2.08
N ALA A 173 3.91 14.82 2.90
CA ALA A 173 4.96 15.82 2.74
C ALA A 173 6.34 15.22 3.05
N GLY A 174 6.43 14.39 4.09
CA GLY A 174 7.63 13.64 4.41
C GLY A 174 8.01 12.64 3.32
N PHE A 175 7.05 11.93 2.74
CA PHE A 175 7.31 11.05 1.57
C PHE A 175 7.84 11.82 0.38
N GLU A 176 7.23 12.95 0.02
CA GLU A 176 7.68 13.80 -1.10
C GLU A 176 9.09 14.33 -0.86
N GLY A 177 9.41 14.72 0.39
CA GLY A 177 10.77 15.11 0.80
C GLY A 177 11.78 13.99 0.62
N LEU A 178 11.49 12.78 1.11
CA LEU A 178 12.35 11.62 0.92
C LEU A 178 12.53 11.27 -0.57
N ARG A 179 11.44 11.28 -1.33
CA ARG A 179 11.48 11.03 -2.77
C ARG A 179 12.36 12.04 -3.51
N ALA A 180 12.32 13.32 -3.13
CA ALA A 180 13.19 14.35 -3.69
C ALA A 180 14.67 14.10 -3.35
N MET A 181 14.98 13.71 -2.10
CA MET A 181 16.35 13.32 -1.70
C MET A 181 16.89 12.14 -2.52
N LEU A 182 16.02 11.22 -2.93
CA LEU A 182 16.34 10.07 -3.79
C LEU A 182 16.29 10.38 -5.29
N GLY A 183 16.27 11.66 -5.67
CA GLY A 183 16.29 12.12 -7.08
C GLY A 183 15.05 11.71 -7.89
N GLY A 184 13.94 11.42 -7.22
CA GLY A 184 12.72 11.00 -7.89
C GLY A 184 12.81 9.60 -8.54
N HIS A 185 13.58 8.70 -7.96
CA HIS A 185 13.89 7.38 -8.53
C HIS A 185 12.62 6.62 -8.98
N PRO A 186 12.57 6.05 -10.21
CA PRO A 186 11.35 5.47 -10.78
C PRO A 186 10.82 4.24 -10.03
N ARG A 187 11.70 3.53 -9.28
CA ARG A 187 11.31 2.39 -8.45
C ARG A 187 11.04 2.77 -6.98
N PHE A 188 10.95 4.07 -6.68
CA PHE A 188 10.53 4.56 -5.36
C PHE A 188 9.14 5.16 -5.48
N GLY A 189 8.13 4.38 -5.16
CA GLY A 189 6.73 4.75 -5.17
C GLY A 189 6.13 4.81 -3.78
N LEU A 190 4.87 5.19 -3.72
CA LEU A 190 4.09 5.37 -2.50
C LEU A 190 3.18 4.16 -2.25
N THR A 191 3.25 3.58 -1.07
CA THR A 191 2.14 2.87 -0.45
C THR A 191 1.31 3.89 0.30
N LEU A 192 0.08 4.12 -0.12
CA LEU A 192 -0.84 5.03 0.54
C LEU A 192 -1.78 4.24 1.44
N ASP A 193 -1.65 4.44 2.73
CA ASP A 193 -2.67 4.00 3.69
C ASP A 193 -3.75 5.07 3.83
N ILE A 194 -4.99 4.67 3.55
CA ILE A 194 -6.16 5.57 3.55
C ILE A 194 -6.51 6.02 4.98
N GLY A 195 -6.34 5.13 5.95
CA GLY A 195 -6.54 5.45 7.36
C GLY A 195 -5.49 6.44 7.88
N HIS A 196 -4.23 6.31 7.47
CA HIS A 196 -3.17 7.26 7.84
C HIS A 196 -3.46 8.68 7.32
N CYS A 197 -4.03 8.80 6.11
CA CYS A 197 -4.50 10.09 5.62
C CYS A 197 -5.59 10.68 6.53
N GLN A 198 -6.57 9.88 6.93
CA GLN A 198 -7.60 10.31 7.90
C GLN A 198 -6.99 10.69 9.24
N CYS A 199 -5.98 9.96 9.70
CA CYS A 199 -5.33 10.18 11.00
C CYS A 199 -4.59 11.52 11.05
N LEU A 200 -3.73 11.83 10.07
CA LEU A 200 -2.75 12.92 10.18
C LEU A 200 -2.89 14.03 9.15
N GLU A 201 -3.32 13.74 7.92
CA GLU A 201 -3.29 14.72 6.85
C GLU A 201 -4.28 15.87 7.11
N PRO A 202 -3.90 17.14 6.85
CA PRO A 202 -4.81 18.27 7.04
C PRO A 202 -5.96 18.31 6.03
N ASP A 203 -5.74 17.77 4.84
CA ASP A 203 -6.70 17.71 3.75
C ASP A 203 -7.70 16.55 3.92
N ASP A 204 -8.81 16.58 3.17
CA ASP A 204 -9.70 15.43 3.08
C ASP A 204 -9.01 14.24 2.39
N VAL A 205 -9.43 13.01 2.76
CA VAL A 205 -8.79 11.78 2.29
C VAL A 205 -8.82 11.64 0.76
N ALA A 206 -9.89 12.09 0.10
CA ALA A 206 -9.97 12.04 -1.36
C ALA A 206 -8.99 13.03 -2.02
N ALA A 207 -8.69 14.17 -1.38
CA ALA A 207 -7.65 15.09 -1.82
C ALA A 207 -6.25 14.46 -1.64
N CYS A 208 -6.00 13.78 -0.52
CA CYS A 208 -4.77 13.01 -0.29
C CYS A 208 -4.56 11.96 -1.39
N VAL A 209 -5.59 11.20 -1.74
CA VAL A 209 -5.53 10.24 -2.85
C VAL A 209 -5.15 10.92 -4.16
N ARG A 210 -5.80 12.03 -4.53
CA ARG A 210 -5.49 12.76 -5.77
C ARG A 210 -4.03 13.27 -5.81
N ARG A 211 -3.51 13.76 -4.67
CA ARG A 211 -2.10 14.17 -4.51
C ARG A 211 -1.15 12.98 -4.68
N ALA A 212 -1.53 11.80 -4.17
CA ALA A 212 -0.74 10.59 -4.17
C ALA A 212 -0.66 9.88 -5.54
N LEU A 213 -1.69 10.02 -6.40
CA LEU A 213 -1.82 9.26 -7.66
C LEU A 213 -0.54 9.18 -8.52
N PRO A 214 0.27 10.27 -8.70
CA PRO A 214 1.48 10.21 -9.52
C PRO A 214 2.57 9.26 -8.99
N TYR A 215 2.50 8.89 -7.72
CA TYR A 215 3.53 8.10 -7.02
C TYR A 215 3.00 6.72 -6.58
N LEU A 216 1.70 6.49 -6.73
CA LEU A 216 0.98 5.40 -6.09
C LEU A 216 1.30 4.05 -6.72
N VAL A 217 1.81 3.12 -5.92
CA VAL A 217 2.13 1.75 -6.34
C VAL A 217 1.38 0.69 -5.55
N HIS A 218 0.90 1.04 -4.35
CA HIS A 218 0.08 0.20 -3.49
C HIS A 218 -0.85 1.06 -2.64
N VAL A 219 -2.02 0.51 -2.25
CA VAL A 219 -2.97 1.16 -1.35
C VAL A 219 -3.34 0.19 -0.25
N GLN A 220 -3.28 0.66 1.00
CA GLN A 220 -3.89 0.01 2.15
C GLN A 220 -5.16 0.77 2.52
N ILE A 221 -6.18 0.04 2.99
CA ILE A 221 -7.49 0.62 3.25
C ILE A 221 -8.20 -0.07 4.39
N GLU A 222 -8.64 0.71 5.35
CA GLU A 222 -9.49 0.39 6.48
C GLU A 222 -10.20 1.66 6.93
N ASP A 223 -10.96 1.62 8.00
CA ASP A 223 -11.54 2.83 8.60
C ASP A 223 -10.67 3.33 9.76
N MET A 224 -10.70 4.65 9.99
CA MET A 224 -9.90 5.29 11.03
C MET A 224 -10.56 6.60 11.51
N ARG A 225 -10.18 7.08 12.70
CA ARG A 225 -10.61 8.37 13.25
C ARG A 225 -9.49 9.38 13.20
N ARG A 226 -9.87 10.65 13.09
CA ARG A 226 -8.92 11.76 13.14
C ARG A 226 -8.08 11.73 14.43
N GLY A 227 -6.74 11.76 14.27
CA GLY A 227 -5.78 11.80 15.37
C GLY A 227 -5.64 10.49 16.16
N VAL A 228 -6.27 9.40 15.72
CA VAL A 228 -6.19 8.10 16.40
C VAL A 228 -5.75 7.01 15.43
N HIS A 229 -4.50 6.58 15.53
CA HIS A 229 -3.95 5.50 14.72
C HIS A 229 -4.46 4.13 15.17
N GLU A 230 -5.64 3.76 14.69
CA GLU A 230 -6.30 2.49 14.97
C GLU A 230 -7.06 1.98 13.74
N HIS A 231 -6.65 0.82 13.21
CA HIS A 231 -7.29 0.17 12.07
C HIS A 231 -8.66 -0.41 12.48
N LEU A 232 -9.72 0.26 12.08
CA LEU A 232 -11.11 -0.07 12.39
C LEU A 232 -11.78 -0.77 11.20
N GLN A 233 -12.79 -1.58 11.48
CA GLN A 233 -13.64 -2.10 10.42
C GLN A 233 -14.41 -0.96 9.74
N PHE A 234 -14.71 -1.12 8.47
CA PHE A 234 -15.46 -0.14 7.70
C PHE A 234 -16.79 0.23 8.37
N GLY A 235 -17.04 1.52 8.57
CA GLY A 235 -18.19 2.09 9.24
C GLY A 235 -18.03 2.27 10.76
N GLU A 236 -16.86 1.94 11.33
CA GLU A 236 -16.55 2.17 12.75
C GLU A 236 -15.70 3.43 12.97
N GLY A 237 -15.14 4.00 11.90
CA GLY A 237 -14.35 5.23 11.87
C GLY A 237 -15.10 6.43 11.34
N GLU A 238 -14.39 7.34 10.65
CA GLU A 238 -14.89 8.63 10.19
C GLU A 238 -14.67 8.87 8.68
N ILE A 239 -14.16 7.87 7.94
CA ILE A 239 -13.81 8.04 6.53
C ILE A 239 -15.08 8.01 5.65
N ASP A 240 -15.25 9.04 4.82
CA ASP A 240 -16.23 9.04 3.73
C ASP A 240 -15.67 8.31 2.50
N PHE A 241 -15.98 7.02 2.35
CA PHE A 241 -15.39 6.16 1.33
C PHE A 241 -15.83 6.44 -0.11
N PRO A 242 -17.06 6.79 -0.44
CA PRO A 242 -17.48 7.04 -1.82
C PRO A 242 -16.59 8.03 -2.59
N PRO A 243 -16.25 9.23 -2.10
CA PRO A 243 -15.32 10.14 -2.78
C PRO A 243 -13.89 9.63 -2.86
N VAL A 244 -13.42 8.90 -1.83
CA VAL A 244 -12.08 8.27 -1.80
C VAL A 244 -11.96 7.24 -2.91
N LEU A 245 -12.94 6.33 -3.03
CA LEU A 245 -12.94 5.29 -4.06
C LEU A 245 -13.19 5.85 -5.47
N ALA A 246 -13.89 6.99 -5.58
CA ALA A 246 -13.99 7.72 -6.84
C ALA A 246 -12.64 8.34 -7.25
N ALA A 247 -11.87 8.88 -6.30
CA ALA A 247 -10.53 9.41 -6.56
C ALA A 247 -9.53 8.32 -7.00
N LEU A 248 -9.71 7.07 -6.55
CA LEU A 248 -8.94 5.91 -7.01
C LEU A 248 -9.42 5.36 -8.37
N ALA A 249 -10.44 5.94 -9.00
CA ALA A 249 -10.96 5.43 -10.27
C ALA A 249 -9.86 5.43 -11.36
N GLY A 250 -9.62 4.26 -11.95
CA GLY A 250 -8.56 4.07 -12.95
C GLY A 250 -7.21 3.62 -12.38
N TYR A 251 -7.03 3.58 -11.07
CA TYR A 251 -5.87 2.97 -10.45
C TYR A 251 -5.84 1.45 -10.74
N GLN A 252 -4.68 0.95 -11.20
CA GLN A 252 -4.52 -0.44 -11.64
C GLN A 252 -3.79 -1.33 -10.62
N GLY A 253 -3.19 -0.74 -9.59
CA GLY A 253 -2.55 -1.47 -8.50
C GLY A 253 -3.56 -2.10 -7.55
N GLN A 254 -3.06 -2.75 -6.50
CA GLN A 254 -3.90 -3.37 -5.48
C GLN A 254 -4.40 -2.33 -4.46
N VAL A 255 -5.64 -2.52 -4.00
CA VAL A 255 -6.23 -1.84 -2.85
C VAL A 255 -6.48 -2.91 -1.79
N ALA A 256 -5.60 -2.99 -0.80
CA ALA A 256 -5.54 -4.05 0.19
C ALA A 256 -6.16 -3.63 1.53
N VAL A 257 -7.14 -4.38 1.99
CA VAL A 257 -7.73 -4.19 3.34
C VAL A 257 -6.70 -4.55 4.41
N GLU A 258 -6.45 -3.66 5.38
CA GLU A 258 -5.53 -3.90 6.48
C GLU A 258 -6.22 -3.90 7.84
N LEU A 259 -6.55 -5.09 8.36
CA LEU A 259 -7.28 -5.28 9.61
C LEU A 259 -6.60 -6.33 10.51
N ALA A 260 -5.31 -6.13 10.79
CA ALA A 260 -4.48 -7.07 11.55
C ALA A 260 -5.01 -7.42 12.95
N ARG A 261 -5.71 -6.49 13.63
CA ARG A 261 -6.28 -6.71 14.97
C ARG A 261 -7.54 -7.58 14.97
N HIS A 262 -8.14 -7.83 13.79
CA HIS A 262 -9.39 -8.54 13.62
C HIS A 262 -9.19 -10.01 13.16
N CYS A 263 -7.95 -10.52 13.25
CA CYS A 263 -7.59 -11.88 12.80
C CYS A 263 -8.38 -13.00 13.51
N HIS A 264 -8.95 -12.75 14.69
CA HIS A 264 -9.80 -13.69 15.42
C HIS A 264 -11.14 -13.99 14.70
N ALA A 265 -11.55 -13.17 13.74
CA ALA A 265 -12.77 -13.33 12.94
C ALA A 265 -12.50 -13.11 11.43
N ALA A 266 -11.29 -13.42 10.97
CA ALA A 266 -10.77 -13.06 9.66
C ALA A 266 -11.71 -13.32 8.46
N PRO A 267 -12.31 -14.53 8.26
CA PRO A 267 -13.17 -14.77 7.11
C PRO A 267 -14.44 -13.90 7.11
N GLN A 268 -15.03 -13.65 8.28
CA GLN A 268 -16.23 -12.81 8.42
C GLN A 268 -15.89 -11.33 8.19
N VAL A 269 -14.75 -10.88 8.73
CA VAL A 269 -14.27 -9.51 8.54
C VAL A 269 -13.95 -9.27 7.07
N ALA A 270 -13.21 -10.16 6.42
CA ALA A 270 -12.89 -10.07 5.01
C ALA A 270 -14.16 -10.04 4.12
N ARG A 271 -15.18 -10.85 4.45
CA ARG A 271 -16.47 -10.82 3.74
C ARG A 271 -17.14 -9.45 3.87
N ARG A 272 -17.29 -8.95 5.10
CA ARG A 272 -17.92 -7.65 5.33
C ARG A 272 -17.15 -6.51 4.64
N SER A 273 -15.83 -6.57 4.69
CA SER A 273 -14.97 -5.55 4.06
C SER A 273 -15.17 -5.45 2.55
N ILE A 274 -15.14 -6.58 1.84
CA ILE A 274 -15.29 -6.54 0.38
C ILE A 274 -16.72 -6.14 -0.04
N ASP A 275 -17.73 -6.56 0.70
CA ASP A 275 -19.13 -6.20 0.43
C ASP A 275 -19.35 -4.68 0.64
N PHE A 276 -18.79 -4.11 1.72
CA PHE A 276 -18.78 -2.66 1.98
C PHE A 276 -18.08 -1.89 0.84
N LEU A 277 -16.84 -2.27 0.51
CA LEU A 277 -16.03 -1.58 -0.49
C LEU A 277 -16.66 -1.61 -1.89
N ARG A 278 -17.28 -2.72 -2.26
CA ARG A 278 -18.04 -2.83 -3.52
C ARG A 278 -19.23 -1.88 -3.56
N THR A 279 -19.96 -1.77 -2.45
CA THR A 279 -21.10 -0.85 -2.32
C THR A 279 -20.64 0.60 -2.40
N ALA A 280 -19.68 1.01 -1.56
CA ALA A 280 -19.14 2.37 -1.55
C ALA A 280 -18.50 2.77 -2.90
N SER A 281 -17.82 1.83 -3.58
CA SER A 281 -17.28 2.07 -4.93
C SER A 281 -18.38 2.29 -5.99
N GLN A 282 -19.52 1.63 -5.87
CA GLN A 282 -20.67 1.90 -6.76
C GLN A 282 -21.30 3.26 -6.49
N GLU A 283 -21.42 3.66 -5.23
CA GLU A 283 -21.92 4.98 -4.82
C GLU A 283 -20.99 6.08 -5.31
N GLY A 284 -19.69 5.96 -5.10
CA GLY A 284 -18.69 6.91 -5.57
C GLY A 284 -18.76 7.12 -7.10
N ARG A 285 -18.89 6.03 -7.87
CA ARG A 285 -19.08 6.14 -9.32
C ARG A 285 -20.38 6.83 -9.73
N ARG A 286 -21.45 6.69 -8.96
CA ARG A 286 -22.73 7.35 -9.26
C ARG A 286 -22.68 8.85 -8.96
N GLN A 287 -22.06 9.22 -7.85
CA GLN A 287 -22.02 10.60 -7.33
C GLN A 287 -20.92 11.44 -8.00
N TYR A 288 -19.72 10.88 -8.15
CA TYR A 288 -18.51 11.61 -8.57
C TYR A 288 -17.98 11.23 -9.96
N GLY A 289 -18.46 10.13 -10.55
CA GLY A 289 -17.98 9.65 -11.86
C GLY A 289 -18.45 10.49 -13.06
N ARG A 290 -19.27 11.54 -12.84
CA ARG A 290 -19.76 12.47 -13.88
C ARG A 290 -18.89 13.72 -14.01
N ASP A 291 -18.07 14.05 -13.01
CA ASP A 291 -17.32 15.33 -12.97
C ASP A 291 -16.02 15.29 -13.76
N GLY A 292 -15.47 14.13 -14.04
CA GLY A 292 -14.29 13.97 -14.90
C GLY A 292 -14.53 14.23 -16.40
N ALA A 293 -15.79 14.30 -16.84
CA ALA A 293 -16.15 14.54 -18.25
C ALA A 293 -16.46 16.01 -18.58
N ALA A 294 -16.54 16.89 -17.60
CA ALA A 294 -16.92 18.29 -17.76
C ALA A 294 -15.74 19.28 -17.79
N GLY A 295 -14.51 18.81 -17.56
CA GLY A 295 -13.32 19.66 -17.42
C GLY A 295 -12.53 19.97 -18.73
N GLU A 296 -12.87 19.35 -19.87
CA GLU A 296 -12.17 19.59 -21.15
C GLU A 296 -13.03 20.31 -22.19
N GLY A 297 -13.55 21.44 -21.87
CA GLY A 297 -14.44 22.12 -22.83
C GLY A 297 -14.56 23.63 -22.68
N VAL A 298 -13.47 24.37 -22.39
CA VAL A 298 -13.43 25.82 -22.65
C VAL A 298 -11.99 26.30 -22.85
N ALA A 299 -11.48 26.18 -24.05
CA ALA A 299 -10.44 27.10 -24.56
C ALA A 299 -10.34 26.96 -26.08
N GLY A 300 -10.95 27.86 -26.81
CA GLY A 300 -10.68 27.94 -28.24
C GLY A 300 -11.78 28.56 -29.08
N ALA A 301 -12.05 29.85 -28.93
CA ALA A 301 -12.56 30.70 -30.03
C ALA A 301 -12.34 32.17 -29.68
N GLY A 302 -11.18 32.67 -30.04
CA GLY A 302 -10.87 34.10 -30.13
C GLY A 302 -10.34 34.39 -31.52
N ALA A 303 -11.22 34.48 -32.52
CA ALA A 303 -10.87 34.99 -33.82
C ALA A 303 -10.60 36.48 -33.71
N VAL A 304 -9.39 36.89 -34.03
CA VAL A 304 -9.03 38.30 -34.26
C VAL A 304 -9.06 38.54 -35.76
N ALA A 305 -10.12 39.27 -36.18
CA ALA A 305 -10.15 39.90 -37.49
C ALA A 305 -9.25 41.14 -37.45
N GLY A 306 -8.15 41.12 -38.16
CA GLY A 306 -7.32 42.31 -38.45
C GLY A 306 -7.83 43.07 -39.65
N ARG A 307 -8.02 44.35 -39.49
CA ARG A 307 -8.01 45.32 -40.58
C ARG A 307 -7.01 46.41 -40.25
N GLY A 308 -6.28 46.78 -41.23
CA GLY A 308 -5.42 47.93 -41.24
C GLY A 308 -4.10 47.71 -41.93
#